data_e59d00ebb92c51c9c139a1d1278fb0ba
#
_entry.id   e59d00ebb92c51c9c139a1d1278fb0ba
#
_cell.length_a   1.000
_cell.length_b   1.000
_cell.length_c   1.000
_cell.angle_alpha   90.00
_cell.angle_beta   90.00
_cell.angle_gamma   90.00
#
_symmetry.space_group_name_H-M   'P 1'
#
loop_
_entity.id
_entity.type
_entity.pdbx_description
1 polymer ?
#
loop_
_entity_poly.entity_id
_entity_poly.type
_entity_poly.pdbx_seq_one_letter_code
_entity_poly.pdbx_strand_id
1 'polypeptide(L)'
;GAPILETARDAVAAGLARPVLFGEADQIRADAAALGWDLAGADIVDTEGEEGAVEAAVAGVQDGSVCGLIKGQLHTDVFMGAIVRRTSGIRTDKRLVHVFAILPPGGGRPLLISDAAVNIAPDVKTRTEAALAMARLLRRMGAETPRIAVLSATESKLEAMPSSIEADEIAASASAADPQAAFAGPLSLDLALSPESARIKGVDPDSAQGAVAGRAEGLVVPDIVSGNVLFKSLAYCAGGLAAGVVIGGTVPIMLTSRSDPPAARLASLALAAIAGQEDSE
;
A
#
# COMPACT_ATOMS: atom_id res chain seq x y z
N GLY A 1 20.84 -7.07 -5.93
CA GLY A 1 21.61 -6.82 -4.71
C GLY A 1 21.11 -7.61 -3.52
N ALA A 2 21.96 -7.83 -2.52
CA ALA A 2 21.73 -8.73 -1.40
C ALA A 2 20.36 -8.58 -0.68
N PRO A 3 19.87 -7.37 -0.33
CA PRO A 3 18.60 -7.25 0.41
C PRO A 3 17.37 -7.78 -0.34
N ILE A 4 17.31 -7.65 -1.66
CA ILE A 4 16.17 -8.15 -2.43
C ILE A 4 16.25 -9.65 -2.66
N LEU A 5 17.45 -10.20 -2.83
CA LEU A 5 17.65 -11.65 -2.91
C LEU A 5 17.34 -12.34 -1.58
N GLU A 6 17.71 -11.72 -0.45
CA GLU A 6 17.31 -12.18 0.87
C GLU A 6 15.77 -12.23 1.00
N THR A 7 15.08 -11.16 0.56
CA THR A 7 13.61 -11.13 0.55
C THR A 7 13.02 -12.21 -0.36
N ALA A 8 13.61 -12.44 -1.54
CA ALA A 8 13.16 -13.47 -2.48
C ALA A 8 13.34 -14.89 -1.88
N ARG A 9 14.49 -15.16 -1.26
CA ARG A 9 14.77 -16.43 -0.55
C ARG A 9 13.75 -16.66 0.56
N ASP A 10 13.53 -15.65 1.40
CA ASP A 10 12.63 -15.75 2.54
C ASP A 10 11.18 -15.91 2.10
N ALA A 11 10.79 -15.30 0.97
CA ALA A 11 9.49 -15.47 0.35
C ALA A 11 9.25 -16.91 -0.15
N VAL A 12 10.26 -17.53 -0.78
CA VAL A 12 10.21 -18.95 -1.18
C VAL A 12 10.08 -19.84 0.05
N ALA A 13 10.90 -19.60 1.08
CA ALA A 13 10.87 -20.37 2.32
C ALA A 13 9.52 -20.28 3.05
N ALA A 14 8.87 -19.13 2.97
CA ALA A 14 7.53 -18.90 3.55
C ALA A 14 6.37 -19.38 2.64
N GLY A 15 6.65 -19.83 1.42
CA GLY A 15 5.61 -20.23 0.45
C GLY A 15 4.75 -19.06 -0.04
N LEU A 16 5.24 -17.82 0.05
CA LEU A 16 4.51 -16.61 -0.32
C LEU A 16 4.59 -16.29 -1.82
N ALA A 17 5.72 -16.59 -2.45
CA ALA A 17 5.92 -16.28 -3.86
C ALA A 17 6.97 -17.21 -4.51
N ARG A 18 6.88 -17.35 -5.83
CA ARG A 18 7.95 -17.87 -6.69
C ARG A 18 8.58 -16.67 -7.41
N PRO A 19 9.78 -16.23 -7.02
CA PRO A 19 10.41 -15.07 -7.62
C PRO A 19 10.90 -15.34 -9.04
N VAL A 20 10.72 -14.36 -9.93
CA VAL A 20 11.42 -14.24 -11.20
C VAL A 20 12.38 -13.05 -11.07
N LEU A 21 13.68 -13.32 -11.18
CA LEU A 21 14.75 -12.34 -10.98
C LEU A 21 15.22 -11.82 -12.34
N PHE A 22 15.03 -10.53 -12.58
CA PHE A 22 15.43 -9.83 -13.80
C PHE A 22 16.74 -9.06 -13.56
N GLY A 23 17.76 -9.26 -14.38
CA GLY A 23 19.06 -8.61 -14.27
C GLY A 23 20.19 -9.49 -14.79
N GLU A 24 21.42 -9.05 -14.64
CA GLU A 24 22.61 -9.79 -15.07
C GLU A 24 22.70 -11.12 -14.30
N ALA A 25 22.49 -12.23 -15.02
CA ALA A 25 22.37 -13.57 -14.44
C ALA A 25 23.58 -13.98 -13.62
N ASP A 26 24.79 -13.66 -14.08
CA ASP A 26 26.02 -14.02 -13.39
C ASP A 26 26.17 -13.24 -12.07
N GLN A 27 25.77 -11.96 -12.04
CA GLN A 27 25.77 -11.16 -10.82
C GLN A 27 24.70 -11.67 -9.83
N ILE A 28 23.51 -12.04 -10.31
CA ILE A 28 22.45 -12.61 -9.47
C ILE A 28 22.93 -13.92 -8.83
N ARG A 29 23.56 -14.81 -9.60
CA ARG A 29 24.11 -16.07 -9.08
C ARG A 29 25.22 -15.85 -8.06
N ALA A 30 26.13 -14.89 -8.32
CA ALA A 30 27.20 -14.54 -7.39
C ALA A 30 26.65 -13.99 -6.06
N ASP A 31 25.70 -13.06 -6.13
CA ASP A 31 25.06 -12.47 -4.95
C ASP A 31 24.27 -13.51 -4.16
N ALA A 32 23.55 -14.43 -4.83
CA ALA A 32 22.81 -15.51 -4.17
C ALA A 32 23.75 -16.51 -3.48
N ALA A 33 24.86 -16.87 -4.12
CA ALA A 33 25.88 -17.74 -3.53
C ALA A 33 26.51 -17.12 -2.28
N ALA A 34 26.76 -15.80 -2.30
CA ALA A 34 27.24 -15.06 -1.13
C ALA A 34 26.25 -15.07 0.04
N LEU A 35 24.93 -15.19 -0.22
CA LEU A 35 23.86 -15.36 0.78
C LEU A 35 23.63 -16.84 1.19
N GLY A 36 24.38 -17.78 0.60
CA GLY A 36 24.16 -19.21 0.81
C GLY A 36 22.84 -19.73 0.22
N TRP A 37 22.31 -19.07 -0.80
CA TRP A 37 21.07 -19.47 -1.49
C TRP A 37 21.38 -20.05 -2.86
N ASP A 38 20.93 -21.27 -3.11
CA ASP A 38 21.10 -22.01 -4.38
C ASP A 38 20.09 -21.64 -5.47
N LEU A 39 19.25 -20.59 -5.20
CA LEU A 39 18.18 -20.15 -6.08
C LEU A 39 17.05 -21.17 -6.27
N ALA A 40 16.95 -22.17 -5.41
CA ALA A 40 15.84 -23.10 -5.44
C ALA A 40 14.50 -22.37 -5.32
N GLY A 41 13.58 -22.67 -6.25
CA GLY A 41 12.26 -22.04 -6.30
C GLY A 41 12.21 -20.65 -6.94
N ALA A 42 13.31 -20.18 -7.55
CA ALA A 42 13.39 -18.92 -8.29
C ALA A 42 13.79 -19.15 -9.75
N ASP A 43 13.30 -18.30 -10.64
CA ASP A 43 13.72 -18.24 -12.04
C ASP A 43 14.59 -16.98 -12.27
N ILE A 44 15.50 -17.04 -13.24
CA ILE A 44 16.32 -15.89 -13.65
C ILE A 44 16.04 -15.59 -15.12
N VAL A 45 15.79 -14.32 -15.42
CA VAL A 45 15.74 -13.76 -16.77
C VAL A 45 16.95 -12.86 -16.93
N ASP A 46 17.89 -13.27 -17.78
CA ASP A 46 19.11 -12.51 -18.02
C ASP A 46 18.83 -11.26 -18.83
N THR A 47 19.22 -10.10 -18.29
CA THR A 47 18.98 -8.79 -18.89
C THR A 47 20.16 -7.87 -18.62
N GLU A 48 20.35 -6.86 -19.46
CA GLU A 48 21.41 -5.86 -19.32
C GLU A 48 20.86 -4.54 -18.79
N GLY A 49 21.43 -4.06 -17.68
CA GLY A 49 21.12 -2.76 -17.09
C GLY A 49 19.72 -2.65 -16.47
N GLU A 50 19.45 -1.48 -15.87
CA GLU A 50 18.20 -1.25 -15.17
C GLU A 50 16.98 -1.20 -16.12
N GLU A 51 17.14 -0.58 -17.29
CA GLU A 51 16.05 -0.45 -18.27
C GLU A 51 15.69 -1.81 -18.85
N GLY A 52 16.67 -2.65 -19.22
CA GLY A 52 16.42 -4.00 -19.72
C GLY A 52 15.71 -4.87 -18.68
N ALA A 53 16.11 -4.79 -17.42
CA ALA A 53 15.50 -5.55 -16.34
C ALA A 53 14.02 -5.15 -16.13
N VAL A 54 13.72 -3.85 -16.13
CA VAL A 54 12.34 -3.40 -15.90
C VAL A 54 11.43 -3.64 -17.11
N GLU A 55 11.95 -3.52 -18.34
CA GLU A 55 11.21 -3.82 -19.56
C GLU A 55 10.86 -5.32 -19.65
N ALA A 56 11.79 -6.21 -19.33
CA ALA A 56 11.52 -7.64 -19.27
C ALA A 56 10.50 -7.98 -18.17
N ALA A 57 10.57 -7.34 -16.99
CA ALA A 57 9.59 -7.54 -15.93
C ALA A 57 8.17 -7.06 -16.34
N VAL A 58 8.07 -5.92 -17.03
CA VAL A 58 6.81 -5.40 -17.59
C VAL A 58 6.26 -6.35 -18.65
N ALA A 59 7.12 -6.90 -19.53
CA ALA A 59 6.70 -7.89 -20.52
C ALA A 59 6.14 -9.16 -19.84
N GLY A 60 6.74 -9.61 -18.74
CA GLY A 60 6.23 -10.74 -17.96
C GLY A 60 4.87 -10.45 -17.30
N VAL A 61 4.56 -9.19 -16.98
CA VAL A 61 3.19 -8.82 -16.56
C VAL A 61 2.22 -8.90 -17.72
N GLN A 62 2.63 -8.44 -18.91
CA GLN A 62 1.78 -8.43 -20.11
C GLN A 62 1.42 -9.84 -20.60
N ASP A 63 2.33 -10.79 -20.49
CA ASP A 63 2.12 -12.19 -20.90
C ASP A 63 1.51 -13.06 -19.78
N GLY A 64 1.34 -12.50 -18.57
CA GLY A 64 0.75 -13.18 -17.42
C GLY A 64 1.71 -14.11 -16.65
N SER A 65 3.00 -14.14 -17.00
CA SER A 65 4.01 -14.93 -16.27
C SER A 65 4.40 -14.29 -14.93
N VAL A 66 4.13 -12.98 -14.75
CA VAL A 66 4.41 -12.20 -13.55
C VAL A 66 3.12 -11.56 -13.02
N CYS A 67 2.77 -11.86 -11.77
CA CYS A 67 1.55 -11.38 -11.10
C CYS A 67 1.79 -10.27 -10.07
N GLY A 68 3.03 -9.77 -9.95
CA GLY A 68 3.39 -8.66 -9.05
C GLY A 68 4.80 -8.19 -9.32
N LEU A 69 5.08 -6.91 -9.08
CA LEU A 69 6.38 -6.31 -9.32
C LEU A 69 7.02 -5.84 -8.02
N ILE A 70 8.30 -6.15 -7.85
CA ILE A 70 9.09 -5.71 -6.70
C ILE A 70 10.29 -4.92 -7.21
N LYS A 71 10.44 -3.68 -6.75
CA LYS A 71 11.60 -2.88 -7.05
C LYS A 71 12.85 -3.47 -6.38
N GLY A 72 13.79 -3.89 -7.18
CA GLY A 72 15.11 -4.35 -6.75
C GLY A 72 16.10 -3.19 -6.57
N GLN A 73 17.35 -3.47 -6.92
CA GLN A 73 18.45 -2.48 -6.83
C GLN A 73 18.53 -1.64 -8.10
N LEU A 74 17.47 -0.88 -8.39
CA LEU A 74 17.42 0.07 -9.51
C LEU A 74 16.82 1.40 -9.03
N HIS A 75 16.97 2.45 -9.83
CA HIS A 75 16.43 3.77 -9.53
C HIS A 75 14.90 3.76 -9.59
N THR A 76 14.27 4.46 -8.65
CA THR A 76 12.79 4.48 -8.53
C THR A 76 12.12 5.14 -9.73
N ASP A 77 12.75 6.15 -10.31
CA ASP A 77 12.26 6.85 -11.51
C ASP A 77 12.30 5.96 -12.75
N VAL A 78 13.34 5.12 -12.93
CA VAL A 78 13.42 4.11 -14.00
C VAL A 78 12.31 3.09 -13.84
N PHE A 79 12.16 2.53 -12.63
CA PHE A 79 11.15 1.53 -12.33
C PHE A 79 9.73 2.06 -12.50
N MET A 80 9.39 3.17 -11.84
CA MET A 80 8.05 3.76 -11.94
C MET A 80 7.78 4.34 -13.33
N GLY A 81 8.80 4.92 -13.98
CA GLY A 81 8.69 5.43 -15.34
C GLY A 81 8.24 4.37 -16.33
N ALA A 82 8.77 3.15 -16.27
CA ALA A 82 8.34 2.04 -17.10
C ALA A 82 6.91 1.60 -16.78
N ILE A 83 6.56 1.50 -15.51
CA ILE A 83 5.23 1.05 -15.04
C ILE A 83 4.11 2.01 -15.49
N VAL A 84 4.34 3.34 -15.39
CA VAL A 84 3.31 4.33 -15.69
C VAL A 84 3.17 4.64 -17.18
N ARG A 85 4.04 4.12 -18.05
CA ARG A 85 3.89 4.25 -19.52
C ARG A 85 2.55 3.67 -19.96
N ARG A 86 1.90 4.31 -20.93
CA ARG A 86 0.63 3.80 -21.48
C ARG A 86 0.76 2.42 -22.14
N THR A 87 1.95 2.11 -22.64
CA THR A 87 2.29 0.85 -23.32
C THR A 87 2.64 -0.29 -22.36
N SER A 88 2.76 -0.03 -21.05
CA SER A 88 3.14 -1.06 -20.08
C SER A 88 2.07 -2.14 -19.87
N GLY A 89 0.80 -1.85 -20.17
CA GLY A 89 -0.31 -2.74 -19.85
C GLY A 89 -0.64 -2.82 -18.34
N ILE A 90 0.13 -2.10 -17.49
CA ILE A 90 -0.06 -2.15 -16.04
C ILE A 90 -1.08 -1.12 -15.57
N ARG A 91 -1.22 0.01 -16.27
CA ARG A 91 -2.20 1.03 -15.93
C ARG A 91 -3.61 0.56 -16.25
N THR A 92 -4.52 0.83 -15.31
CA THR A 92 -5.97 0.68 -15.47
C THR A 92 -6.65 2.06 -15.57
N ASP A 93 -7.95 2.09 -15.49
CA ASP A 93 -8.77 3.30 -15.29
C ASP A 93 -8.66 3.89 -13.87
N LYS A 94 -8.16 3.08 -12.92
CA LYS A 94 -7.93 3.49 -11.53
C LYS A 94 -6.62 4.26 -11.36
N ARG A 95 -6.53 5.04 -10.29
CA ARG A 95 -5.28 5.69 -9.89
C ARG A 95 -4.36 4.70 -9.17
N LEU A 96 -3.07 4.78 -9.47
CA LEU A 96 -2.06 4.11 -8.64
C LEU A 96 -1.97 4.86 -7.31
N VAL A 97 -2.20 4.16 -6.22
CA VAL A 97 -2.13 4.69 -4.87
C VAL A 97 -1.25 3.78 -4.00
N HIS A 98 -0.46 4.39 -3.13
CA HIS A 98 0.35 3.64 -2.17
C HIS A 98 -0.40 3.44 -0.86
N VAL A 99 -0.47 2.22 -0.39
CA VAL A 99 -1.04 1.86 0.90
C VAL A 99 0.06 1.30 1.80
N PHE A 100 0.26 1.92 2.95
CA PHE A 100 1.00 1.32 4.06
C PHE A 100 0.04 0.58 4.98
N ALA A 101 0.44 -0.62 5.41
CA ALA A 101 -0.18 -1.36 6.49
C ALA A 101 0.78 -1.32 7.70
N ILE A 102 0.37 -0.71 8.78
CA ILE A 102 1.16 -0.62 10.02
C ILE A 102 0.69 -1.72 10.96
N LEU A 103 1.53 -2.71 11.17
CA LEU A 103 1.28 -3.80 12.10
C LEU A 103 1.75 -3.35 13.49
N PRO A 104 0.87 -3.34 14.50
CA PRO A 104 1.24 -2.92 15.84
C PRO A 104 2.19 -3.95 16.50
N PRO A 105 3.14 -3.53 17.37
CA PRO A 105 4.13 -4.41 17.97
C PRO A 105 3.52 -5.50 18.88
N GLY A 106 2.31 -5.28 19.38
CA GLY A 106 1.56 -6.25 20.18
C GLY A 106 0.72 -7.24 19.37
N GLY A 107 0.80 -7.21 18.03
CA GLY A 107 -0.08 -7.97 17.16
C GLY A 107 -1.46 -7.31 17.00
N GLY A 108 -2.34 -7.94 16.24
CA GLY A 108 -3.67 -7.42 15.95
C GLY A 108 -3.83 -7.02 14.49
N ARG A 109 -4.94 -6.34 14.17
CA ARG A 109 -5.20 -5.88 12.80
C ARG A 109 -4.29 -4.71 12.44
N PRO A 110 -3.72 -4.67 11.23
CA PRO A 110 -2.94 -3.54 10.77
C PRO A 110 -3.84 -2.31 10.53
N LEU A 111 -3.26 -1.13 10.74
CA LEU A 111 -3.83 0.15 10.33
C LEU A 111 -3.34 0.50 8.93
N LEU A 112 -4.25 0.71 7.99
CA LEU A 112 -3.90 1.15 6.64
C LEU A 112 -3.80 2.68 6.55
N ILE A 113 -2.81 3.18 5.77
CA ILE A 113 -2.61 4.62 5.55
C ILE A 113 -2.37 4.84 4.05
N SER A 114 -3.05 5.78 3.43
CA SER A 114 -2.87 6.16 2.02
C SER A 114 -3.14 7.67 1.79
N ASP A 115 -2.40 8.36 0.93
CA ASP A 115 -1.18 7.96 0.24
C ASP A 115 0.03 8.60 0.93
N ALA A 116 1.12 7.90 1.03
CA ALA A 116 2.31 8.39 1.75
C ALA A 116 3.61 8.26 0.93
N ALA A 117 3.53 7.90 -0.37
CA ALA A 117 4.72 7.61 -1.16
C ALA A 117 4.62 7.90 -2.67
N VAL A 118 3.43 7.99 -3.27
CA VAL A 118 3.25 8.11 -4.73
C VAL A 118 2.61 9.44 -5.12
N ASN A 119 1.46 9.80 -4.55
CA ASN A 119 0.72 10.99 -4.93
C ASN A 119 1.08 12.17 -4.02
N ILE A 120 1.79 13.18 -4.54
CA ILE A 120 2.32 14.30 -3.74
C ILE A 120 1.20 15.16 -3.15
N ALA A 121 0.28 15.63 -3.98
CA ALA A 121 -0.87 16.43 -3.59
C ALA A 121 -2.10 15.84 -4.32
N PRO A 122 -2.65 14.73 -3.80
CA PRO A 122 -3.75 14.03 -4.46
C PRO A 122 -5.03 14.85 -4.42
N ASP A 123 -5.72 14.93 -5.54
CA ASP A 123 -7.06 15.53 -5.63
C ASP A 123 -8.12 14.66 -4.93
N VAL A 124 -9.33 15.19 -4.79
CA VAL A 124 -10.47 14.48 -4.20
C VAL A 124 -10.70 13.13 -4.87
N LYS A 125 -10.64 13.08 -6.22
CA LYS A 125 -10.81 11.83 -6.96
C LYS A 125 -9.75 10.79 -6.60
N THR A 126 -8.48 11.18 -6.57
CA THR A 126 -7.38 10.26 -6.22
C THR A 126 -7.51 9.76 -4.78
N ARG A 127 -7.91 10.61 -3.84
CA ARG A 127 -8.13 10.21 -2.43
C ARG A 127 -9.37 9.34 -2.26
N THR A 128 -10.43 9.55 -3.04
CA THR A 128 -11.59 8.65 -3.09
C THR A 128 -11.17 7.26 -3.58
N GLU A 129 -10.37 7.18 -4.65
CA GLU A 129 -9.81 5.90 -5.13
C GLU A 129 -8.95 5.21 -4.06
N ALA A 130 -8.16 5.98 -3.30
CA ALA A 130 -7.37 5.46 -2.19
C ALA A 130 -8.26 4.87 -1.08
N ALA A 131 -9.35 5.55 -0.70
CA ALA A 131 -10.32 5.06 0.27
C ALA A 131 -10.95 3.74 -0.19
N LEU A 132 -11.42 3.67 -1.43
CA LEU A 132 -12.01 2.47 -2.03
C LEU A 132 -11.00 1.32 -2.13
N ALA A 133 -9.77 1.63 -2.49
CA ALA A 133 -8.68 0.65 -2.59
C ALA A 133 -8.36 0.04 -1.20
N MET A 134 -8.29 0.86 -0.15
CA MET A 134 -8.11 0.36 1.22
C MET A 134 -9.30 -0.48 1.69
N ALA A 135 -10.54 -0.11 1.34
CA ALA A 135 -11.71 -0.90 1.70
C ALA A 135 -11.66 -2.29 1.06
N ARG A 136 -11.32 -2.39 -0.23
CA ARG A 136 -11.11 -3.69 -0.90
C ARG A 136 -10.01 -4.51 -0.23
N LEU A 137 -8.88 -3.88 0.07
CA LEU A 137 -7.76 -4.56 0.73
C LEU A 137 -8.14 -5.09 2.12
N LEU A 138 -8.87 -4.30 2.91
CA LEU A 138 -9.35 -4.72 4.23
C LEU A 138 -10.33 -5.90 4.14
N ARG A 139 -11.20 -5.96 3.13
CA ARG A 139 -12.06 -7.15 2.90
C ARG A 139 -11.24 -8.40 2.60
N ARG A 140 -10.22 -8.30 1.75
CA ARG A 140 -9.29 -9.42 1.49
C ARG A 140 -8.53 -9.84 2.74
N MET A 141 -8.36 -8.94 3.71
CA MET A 141 -7.80 -9.21 5.02
C MET A 141 -8.85 -9.68 6.05
N GLY A 142 -10.10 -9.92 5.62
CA GLY A 142 -11.17 -10.47 6.46
C GLY A 142 -12.01 -9.43 7.22
N ALA A 143 -12.00 -8.16 6.82
CA ALA A 143 -12.93 -7.17 7.39
C ALA A 143 -14.31 -7.32 6.73
N GLU A 144 -15.34 -7.61 7.51
CA GLU A 144 -16.73 -7.69 7.02
C GLU A 144 -17.24 -6.32 6.57
N THR A 145 -17.00 -5.29 7.36
CA THR A 145 -17.35 -3.91 7.06
C THR A 145 -16.12 -3.02 7.29
N PRO A 146 -15.30 -2.78 6.25
CA PRO A 146 -14.14 -1.89 6.36
C PRO A 146 -14.52 -0.49 6.82
N ARG A 147 -13.72 0.11 7.70
CA ARG A 147 -13.95 1.45 8.27
C ARG A 147 -12.81 2.37 7.89
N ILE A 148 -13.12 3.36 7.05
CA ILE A 148 -12.13 4.29 6.50
C ILE A 148 -12.42 5.71 6.99
N ALA A 149 -11.45 6.30 7.67
CA ALA A 149 -11.49 7.71 8.07
C ALA A 149 -10.76 8.58 7.06
N VAL A 150 -11.38 9.65 6.61
CA VAL A 150 -10.73 10.70 5.82
C VAL A 150 -10.29 11.82 6.76
N LEU A 151 -8.96 11.96 6.89
CA LEU A 151 -8.38 12.81 7.93
C LEU A 151 -8.42 14.30 7.58
N SER A 152 -8.69 15.08 8.60
CA SER A 152 -8.45 16.52 8.69
C SER A 152 -8.04 16.87 10.12
N ALA A 153 -7.74 18.14 10.40
CA ALA A 153 -7.44 18.59 11.75
C ALA A 153 -8.70 19.07 12.52
N THR A 154 -9.88 18.82 11.98
CA THR A 154 -11.20 19.20 12.54
C THR A 154 -12.26 18.20 12.10
N GLU A 155 -13.37 18.17 12.83
CA GLU A 155 -14.56 17.37 12.52
C GLU A 155 -15.65 18.18 11.80
N SER A 156 -15.42 19.48 11.61
CA SER A 156 -16.35 20.41 10.95
C SER A 156 -15.80 20.90 9.62
N LYS A 157 -16.66 21.14 8.65
CA LYS A 157 -16.28 21.78 7.38
C LYS A 157 -15.98 23.26 7.61
N LEU A 158 -14.72 23.64 7.36
CA LEU A 158 -14.24 25.01 7.52
C LEU A 158 -13.63 25.51 6.21
N GLU A 159 -14.09 26.69 5.73
CA GLU A 159 -13.53 27.31 4.52
C GLU A 159 -12.02 27.61 4.66
N ALA A 160 -11.59 27.98 5.86
CA ALA A 160 -10.18 28.21 6.17
C ALA A 160 -9.31 26.93 6.16
N MET A 161 -9.94 25.76 6.09
CA MET A 161 -9.29 24.45 6.08
C MET A 161 -9.85 23.59 4.94
N PRO A 162 -9.42 23.78 3.69
CA PRO A 162 -9.95 23.05 2.51
C PRO A 162 -9.97 21.54 2.68
N SER A 163 -8.96 20.96 3.37
CA SER A 163 -8.90 19.52 3.65
C SER A 163 -10.15 18.99 4.39
N SER A 164 -10.84 19.80 5.17
CA SER A 164 -12.07 19.41 5.88
C SER A 164 -13.28 19.30 4.94
N ILE A 165 -13.36 20.19 3.96
CA ILE A 165 -14.41 20.17 2.92
C ILE A 165 -14.18 18.98 1.98
N GLU A 166 -12.96 18.81 1.52
CA GLU A 166 -12.55 17.70 0.66
C GLU A 166 -12.75 16.34 1.34
N ALA A 167 -12.49 16.24 2.66
CA ALA A 167 -12.70 15.00 3.41
C ALA A 167 -14.18 14.59 3.48
N ASP A 168 -15.10 15.53 3.61
CA ASP A 168 -16.54 15.28 3.51
C ASP A 168 -16.94 14.79 2.12
N GLU A 169 -16.44 15.45 1.07
CA GLU A 169 -16.71 15.06 -0.33
C GLU A 169 -16.17 13.66 -0.65
N ILE A 170 -14.96 13.34 -0.19
CA ILE A 170 -14.34 12.02 -0.37
C ILE A 170 -15.17 10.95 0.34
N ALA A 171 -15.55 11.18 1.59
CA ALA A 171 -16.35 10.23 2.37
C ALA A 171 -17.70 9.96 1.71
N ALA A 172 -18.39 11.02 1.26
CA ALA A 172 -19.67 10.90 0.55
C ALA A 172 -19.51 10.13 -0.79
N SER A 173 -18.50 10.47 -1.59
CA SER A 173 -18.23 9.82 -2.88
C SER A 173 -17.87 8.34 -2.72
N ALA A 174 -17.04 8.02 -1.72
CA ALA A 174 -16.65 6.63 -1.43
C ALA A 174 -17.84 5.81 -0.92
N SER A 175 -18.68 6.38 -0.04
CA SER A 175 -19.90 5.71 0.45
C SER A 175 -20.90 5.42 -0.67
N ALA A 176 -21.03 6.32 -1.63
CA ALA A 176 -21.90 6.11 -2.79
C ALA A 176 -21.37 5.00 -3.72
N ALA A 177 -20.03 4.90 -3.86
CA ALA A 177 -19.39 3.91 -4.72
C ALA A 177 -19.27 2.52 -4.07
N ASP A 178 -19.20 2.43 -2.74
CA ASP A 178 -19.05 1.18 -1.99
C ASP A 178 -19.89 1.21 -0.70
N PRO A 179 -21.18 0.87 -0.78
CA PRO A 179 -22.09 0.88 0.37
C PRO A 179 -21.83 -0.25 1.38
N GLN A 180 -20.93 -1.18 1.09
CA GLN A 180 -20.56 -2.28 1.98
C GLN A 180 -19.41 -1.92 2.94
N ALA A 181 -18.84 -0.71 2.82
CA ALA A 181 -17.85 -0.18 3.73
C ALA A 181 -18.36 1.11 4.38
N ALA A 182 -17.81 1.46 5.53
CA ALA A 182 -18.11 2.71 6.22
C ALA A 182 -16.99 3.72 5.94
N PHE A 183 -17.38 4.91 5.44
CA PHE A 183 -16.46 6.01 5.20
C PHE A 183 -16.95 7.23 5.97
N ALA A 184 -16.04 7.92 6.64
CA ALA A 184 -16.37 9.15 7.35
C ALA A 184 -15.23 10.16 7.28
N GLY A 185 -15.61 11.42 7.14
CA GLY A 185 -14.71 12.59 7.12
C GLY A 185 -15.54 13.88 7.13
N PRO A 186 -14.92 14.98 7.59
CA PRO A 186 -13.60 15.08 8.19
C PRO A 186 -13.51 14.46 9.58
N LEU A 187 -12.39 13.80 9.88
CA LEU A 187 -12.09 13.28 11.21
C LEU A 187 -10.67 13.69 11.63
N SER A 188 -10.49 14.11 12.87
CA SER A 188 -9.16 14.20 13.47
C SER A 188 -8.62 12.80 13.79
N LEU A 189 -7.30 12.67 13.90
CA LEU A 189 -6.66 11.37 14.11
C LEU A 189 -7.10 10.70 15.42
N ASP A 190 -7.22 11.47 16.50
CA ASP A 190 -7.69 10.97 17.79
C ASP A 190 -9.13 10.46 17.70
N LEU A 191 -10.00 11.20 16.99
CA LEU A 191 -11.37 10.79 16.78
C LEU A 191 -11.48 9.55 15.88
N ALA A 192 -10.62 9.42 14.87
CA ALA A 192 -10.61 8.24 14.01
C ALA A 192 -10.23 6.96 14.76
N LEU A 193 -9.27 7.04 15.72
CA LEU A 193 -8.62 5.87 16.31
C LEU A 193 -9.01 5.59 17.77
N SER A 194 -9.48 6.60 18.52
CA SER A 194 -9.78 6.46 19.96
C SER A 194 -11.28 6.41 20.24
N PRO A 195 -11.81 5.24 20.69
CA PRO A 195 -13.20 5.15 21.13
C PRO A 195 -13.51 6.12 22.27
N GLU A 196 -12.54 6.40 23.14
CA GLU A 196 -12.69 7.36 24.25
C GLU A 196 -12.81 8.79 23.74
N SER A 197 -12.00 9.19 22.72
CA SER A 197 -12.16 10.51 22.08
C SER A 197 -13.53 10.66 21.42
N ALA A 198 -14.03 9.62 20.76
CA ALA A 198 -15.36 9.62 20.16
C ALA A 198 -16.46 9.81 21.22
N ARG A 199 -16.35 9.14 22.36
CA ARG A 199 -17.27 9.25 23.48
C ARG A 199 -17.23 10.66 24.11
N ILE A 200 -16.04 11.20 24.37
CA ILE A 200 -15.86 12.53 24.97
C ILE A 200 -16.40 13.64 24.05
N LYS A 201 -16.15 13.53 22.75
CA LYS A 201 -16.64 14.49 21.73
C LYS A 201 -18.12 14.30 21.39
N GLY A 202 -18.81 13.34 22.00
CA GLY A 202 -20.25 13.14 21.87
C GLY A 202 -20.68 12.73 20.46
N VAL A 203 -19.87 11.94 19.77
CA VAL A 203 -20.20 11.43 18.43
C VAL A 203 -21.42 10.51 18.55
N ASP A 204 -22.45 10.79 17.77
CA ASP A 204 -23.62 9.93 17.66
C ASP A 204 -23.22 8.59 17.00
N PRO A 205 -23.33 7.45 17.72
CA PRO A 205 -22.93 6.14 17.19
C PRO A 205 -23.75 5.69 15.96
N ASP A 206 -24.96 6.21 15.78
CA ASP A 206 -25.84 5.86 14.67
C ASP A 206 -25.61 6.74 13.42
N SER A 207 -24.74 7.77 13.54
CA SER A 207 -24.36 8.61 12.41
C SER A 207 -23.32 7.92 11.51
N ALA A 208 -23.15 8.40 10.26
CA ALA A 208 -22.09 7.96 9.37
C ALA A 208 -20.71 8.17 10.00
N GLN A 209 -20.52 9.27 10.75
CA GLN A 209 -19.29 9.54 11.49
C GLN A 209 -19.09 8.51 12.61
N GLY A 210 -20.14 8.18 13.37
CA GLY A 210 -20.11 7.18 14.44
C GLY A 210 -19.84 5.77 13.96
N ALA A 211 -20.16 5.45 12.70
CA ALA A 211 -19.82 4.15 12.10
C ALA A 211 -18.31 3.92 12.00
N VAL A 212 -17.49 4.99 11.95
CA VAL A 212 -16.03 4.94 11.78
C VAL A 212 -15.27 5.42 13.01
N ALA A 213 -15.79 6.45 13.70
CA ALA A 213 -15.10 7.09 14.83
C ALA A 213 -14.68 6.10 15.93
N GLY A 214 -13.43 6.19 16.34
CA GLY A 214 -12.80 5.31 17.33
C GLY A 214 -12.48 3.90 16.84
N ARG A 215 -12.78 3.57 15.56
CA ARG A 215 -12.69 2.21 15.03
C ARG A 215 -12.13 2.16 13.61
N ALA A 216 -11.52 3.24 13.13
CA ALA A 216 -10.98 3.28 11.78
C ALA A 216 -9.90 2.21 11.57
N GLU A 217 -9.99 1.50 10.47
CA GLU A 217 -9.02 0.49 10.01
C GLU A 217 -8.16 1.03 8.86
N GLY A 218 -8.61 2.11 8.21
CA GLY A 218 -7.88 2.82 7.17
C GLY A 218 -7.98 4.34 7.34
N LEU A 219 -6.89 5.03 7.01
CA LEU A 219 -6.76 6.47 7.10
C LEU A 219 -6.38 7.04 5.73
N VAL A 220 -7.22 7.92 5.18
CA VAL A 220 -6.89 8.73 4.01
C VAL A 220 -6.32 10.04 4.49
N VAL A 221 -5.07 10.33 4.15
CA VAL A 221 -4.39 11.59 4.52
C VAL A 221 -4.58 12.66 3.45
N PRO A 222 -4.46 13.95 3.79
CA PRO A 222 -4.65 15.04 2.83
C PRO A 222 -3.54 15.14 1.78
N ASP A 223 -2.33 14.79 2.13
CA ASP A 223 -1.14 14.92 1.27
C ASP A 223 -0.04 13.93 1.65
N ILE A 224 0.99 13.83 0.79
CA ILE A 224 2.10 12.89 0.96
C ILE A 224 2.93 13.17 2.23
N VAL A 225 3.06 14.43 2.63
CA VAL A 225 3.87 14.80 3.81
C VAL A 225 3.19 14.32 5.08
N SER A 226 1.89 14.58 5.20
CA SER A 226 1.07 14.08 6.32
C SER A 226 1.12 12.56 6.42
N GLY A 227 0.97 11.86 5.31
CA GLY A 227 1.05 10.40 5.25
C GLY A 227 2.44 9.87 5.61
N ASN A 228 3.48 10.49 5.04
CA ASN A 228 4.85 10.07 5.27
C ASN A 228 5.28 10.28 6.73
N VAL A 229 4.92 11.42 7.34
CA VAL A 229 5.18 11.68 8.77
C VAL A 229 4.40 10.71 9.64
N LEU A 230 3.12 10.46 9.34
CA LEU A 230 2.28 9.58 10.14
C LEU A 230 2.81 8.13 10.14
N PHE A 231 3.05 7.53 8.96
CA PHE A 231 3.52 6.15 8.92
C PHE A 231 4.90 5.99 9.57
N LYS A 232 5.81 6.95 9.36
CA LYS A 232 7.14 6.93 10.00
C LYS A 232 7.05 7.12 11.51
N SER A 233 6.16 7.97 12.00
CA SER A 233 5.95 8.12 13.44
C SER A 233 5.47 6.80 14.07
N LEU A 234 4.54 6.10 13.42
CA LEU A 234 4.06 4.82 13.88
C LEU A 234 5.14 3.73 13.82
N ALA A 235 5.97 3.73 12.76
CA ALA A 235 7.05 2.76 12.63
C ALA A 235 8.22 3.04 13.59
N TYR A 236 8.74 4.26 13.59
CA TYR A 236 9.98 4.57 14.33
C TYR A 236 9.75 4.99 15.78
N CYS A 237 8.60 5.60 16.10
CA CYS A 237 8.31 6.07 17.45
C CYS A 237 7.42 5.09 18.23
N ALA A 238 6.50 4.40 17.55
CA ALA A 238 5.57 3.46 18.19
C ALA A 238 5.95 1.98 17.98
N GLY A 239 7.03 1.69 17.25
CA GLY A 239 7.54 0.33 17.06
C GLY A 239 6.68 -0.53 16.12
N GLY A 240 5.82 0.08 15.30
CA GLY A 240 5.02 -0.62 14.30
C GLY A 240 5.87 -1.15 13.15
N LEU A 241 5.51 -2.30 12.59
CA LEU A 241 6.11 -2.82 11.36
C LEU A 241 5.32 -2.28 10.16
N ALA A 242 5.99 -1.52 9.28
CA ALA A 242 5.37 -0.95 8.09
C ALA A 242 5.55 -1.89 6.89
N ALA A 243 4.44 -2.32 6.29
CA ALA A 243 4.39 -2.99 5.00
C ALA A 243 3.80 -2.04 3.96
N GLY A 244 4.31 -2.02 2.73
CA GLY A 244 3.84 -1.09 1.70
C GLY A 244 3.57 -1.76 0.36
N VAL A 245 2.48 -1.34 -0.30
CA VAL A 245 2.11 -1.79 -1.65
C VAL A 245 1.50 -0.64 -2.45
N VAL A 246 1.81 -0.56 -3.74
CA VAL A 246 1.10 0.28 -4.70
C VAL A 246 0.05 -0.58 -5.40
N ILE A 247 -1.18 -0.13 -5.40
CA ILE A 247 -2.35 -0.79 -5.99
C ILE A 247 -3.07 0.16 -6.95
N GLY A 248 -3.99 -0.39 -7.76
CA GLY A 248 -4.69 0.36 -8.82
C GLY A 248 -4.16 0.05 -10.22
N GLY A 249 -3.08 -0.72 -10.33
CA GLY A 249 -2.63 -1.34 -11.58
C GLY A 249 -3.24 -2.72 -11.79
N THR A 250 -2.89 -3.38 -12.90
CA THR A 250 -3.27 -4.78 -13.19
C THR A 250 -2.60 -5.76 -12.24
N VAL A 251 -1.47 -5.39 -11.66
CA VAL A 251 -0.74 -6.17 -10.64
C VAL A 251 -0.30 -5.27 -9.48
N PRO A 252 -0.13 -5.80 -8.26
CA PRO A 252 0.44 -5.07 -7.15
C PRO A 252 1.92 -4.76 -7.39
N ILE A 253 2.37 -3.59 -6.89
CA ILE A 253 3.74 -3.12 -7.06
C ILE A 253 4.33 -2.81 -5.69
N MET A 254 5.51 -3.35 -5.38
CA MET A 254 6.22 -3.07 -4.15
C MET A 254 7.37 -2.09 -4.39
N LEU A 255 7.35 -0.98 -3.66
CA LEU A 255 8.43 0.00 -3.59
C LEU A 255 9.20 -0.25 -2.29
N THR A 256 10.23 -1.10 -2.34
CA THR A 256 11.08 -1.34 -1.17
C THR A 256 12.08 -0.22 -0.97
N SER A 257 12.30 0.17 0.28
CA SER A 257 13.40 1.07 0.65
C SER A 257 14.65 0.25 1.00
N ARG A 258 15.83 0.82 0.73
CA ARG A 258 17.11 0.23 1.18
C ARG A 258 17.22 0.16 2.69
N SER A 259 16.48 1.01 3.41
CA SER A 259 16.45 1.06 4.88
C SER A 259 15.41 0.15 5.52
N ASP A 260 14.55 -0.52 4.71
CA ASP A 260 13.52 -1.39 5.25
C ASP A 260 14.15 -2.65 5.87
N PRO A 261 13.78 -3.01 7.11
CA PRO A 261 14.24 -4.26 7.71
C PRO A 261 13.67 -5.48 6.95
N PRO A 262 14.32 -6.66 7.00
CA PRO A 262 13.86 -7.87 6.31
C PRO A 262 12.39 -8.21 6.59
N ALA A 263 11.95 -8.07 7.85
CA ALA A 263 10.56 -8.32 8.23
C ALA A 263 9.55 -7.39 7.53
N ALA A 264 9.89 -6.10 7.33
CA ALA A 264 9.03 -5.14 6.61
C ALA A 264 8.94 -5.49 5.12
N ARG A 265 10.04 -5.93 4.50
CA ARG A 265 10.05 -6.36 3.10
C ARG A 265 9.19 -7.62 2.89
N LEU A 266 9.31 -8.59 3.81
CA LEU A 266 8.49 -9.81 3.75
C LEU A 266 7.01 -9.52 4.01
N ALA A 267 6.70 -8.65 4.97
CA ALA A 267 5.33 -8.19 5.23
C ALA A 267 4.74 -7.43 4.03
N SER A 268 5.54 -6.62 3.33
CA SER A 268 5.12 -5.94 2.09
C SER A 268 4.81 -6.93 0.96
N LEU A 269 5.58 -8.01 0.86
CA LEU A 269 5.31 -9.07 -0.10
C LEU A 269 3.99 -9.80 0.22
N ALA A 270 3.77 -10.13 1.50
CA ALA A 270 2.51 -10.73 1.93
C ALA A 270 1.31 -9.80 1.65
N LEU A 271 1.48 -8.50 1.90
CA LEU A 271 0.46 -7.50 1.58
C LEU A 271 0.19 -7.41 0.06
N ALA A 272 1.24 -7.49 -0.77
CA ALA A 272 1.12 -7.53 -2.22
C ALA A 272 0.41 -8.81 -2.70
N ALA A 273 0.73 -9.96 -2.11
CA ALA A 273 0.04 -11.22 -2.41
C ALA A 273 -1.47 -11.14 -2.09
N ILE A 274 -1.84 -10.53 -0.95
CA ILE A 274 -3.25 -10.27 -0.60
C ILE A 274 -3.88 -9.29 -1.59
N ALA A 275 -3.15 -8.23 -1.97
CA ALA A 275 -3.64 -7.22 -2.92
C ALA A 275 -3.80 -7.74 -4.35
N GLY A 276 -3.07 -8.80 -4.73
CA GLY A 276 -3.15 -9.43 -6.04
C GLY A 276 -4.21 -10.54 -6.14
N GLN A 277 -4.89 -10.91 -5.05
CA GLN A 277 -5.99 -11.87 -5.12
C GLN A 277 -7.15 -11.31 -5.93
N GLU A 278 -7.76 -12.13 -6.77
CA GLU A 278 -9.02 -11.77 -7.41
C GLU A 278 -10.12 -11.66 -6.35
N ASP A 279 -11.05 -10.72 -6.52
CA ASP A 279 -12.20 -10.64 -5.63
C ASP A 279 -13.01 -11.94 -5.83
N SER A 280 -13.17 -12.73 -4.76
CA SER A 280 -14.05 -13.91 -4.80
C SER A 280 -15.46 -13.40 -5.10
N GLU A 281 -16.02 -13.83 -6.24
CA GLU A 281 -17.39 -13.55 -6.63
C GLU A 281 -18.41 -14.11 -5.60
#